data_cf5770d2c09f871e2e31cb75bc93b85a
#
_entry.id   cf5770d2c09f871e2e31cb75bc93b85a
#
_cell.length_a   1.000
_cell.length_b   1.000
_cell.length_c   1.000
_cell.angle_alpha   90.00
_cell.angle_beta   90.00
_cell.angle_gamma   90.00
#
_symmetry.space_group_name_H-M   'P 1'
#
loop_
_entity.id
_entity.type
_entity.pdbx_description
1 polymer ?
#
loop_
_entity_poly.entity_id
_entity_poly.type
_entity_poly.pdbx_seq_one_letter_code
_entity_poly.pdbx_strand_id
1 'polypeptide(L)'
;MKNAVSPVSRLFAALLLAGGLVAPALADVTLLNASYDVARDFYKDYNPMFTKHWQAKAGEKVEVKQSHGGSSKQVRAVADGLEADVVTMNQATDVDYLADKGLVAKDYAKKFPNNASPYTSTMVFIVRKGNPKALKDWSDL
;
A
#
# COMPACT_ATOMS: atom_id res chain seq x y z
N MET A 1 -14.33 17.05 74.91
CA MET A 1 -14.50 17.93 73.73
C MET A 1 -14.50 17.06 72.50
N LYS A 2 -15.65 16.86 71.85
CA LYS A 2 -15.80 15.99 70.65
C LYS A 2 -15.63 16.85 69.43
N ASN A 3 -14.57 16.62 68.66
CA ASN A 3 -14.34 17.27 67.39
C ASN A 3 -15.17 16.57 66.30
N ALA A 4 -16.22 17.22 65.87
CA ALA A 4 -17.06 16.80 64.75
C ALA A 4 -16.29 17.11 63.44
N VAL A 5 -15.92 16.06 62.69
CA VAL A 5 -15.34 16.18 61.36
C VAL A 5 -16.48 16.45 60.38
N SER A 6 -16.39 17.54 59.67
CA SER A 6 -17.35 18.06 58.71
C SER A 6 -17.61 17.10 57.55
N PRO A 7 -18.85 16.91 57.09
CA PRO A 7 -19.18 15.98 55.97
C PRO A 7 -18.66 16.45 54.61
N VAL A 8 -18.09 17.62 54.49
CA VAL A 8 -17.55 18.18 53.22
C VAL A 8 -16.25 17.50 52.79
N SER A 9 -15.49 16.93 53.75
CA SER A 9 -14.21 16.24 53.43
C SER A 9 -14.36 14.84 52.79
N ARG A 10 -15.55 14.29 52.78
CA ARG A 10 -15.78 12.94 52.18
C ARG A 10 -16.20 12.98 50.71
N LEU A 11 -16.58 14.12 50.17
CA LEU A 11 -16.97 14.28 48.77
C LEU A 11 -15.79 14.50 47.80
N PHE A 12 -14.62 14.86 48.31
CA PHE A 12 -13.44 15.12 47.43
C PHE A 12 -12.60 13.86 47.15
N ALA A 13 -12.80 12.77 47.88
CA ALA A 13 -12.04 11.53 47.66
C ALA A 13 -12.63 10.56 46.62
N ALA A 14 -13.86 10.80 46.15
CA ALA A 14 -14.54 9.92 45.20
C ALA A 14 -14.44 10.34 43.73
N LEU A 15 -13.81 11.48 43.40
CA LEU A 15 -13.79 12.04 42.03
C LEU A 15 -12.47 11.76 41.28
N LEU A 16 -11.53 11.00 41.86
CA LEU A 16 -10.20 10.76 41.30
C LEU A 16 -10.01 9.33 40.71
N LEU A 17 -11.03 8.51 40.61
CA LEU A 17 -10.93 7.14 40.10
C LEU A 17 -11.69 6.89 38.79
N ALA A 18 -12.23 7.92 38.17
CA ALA A 18 -12.77 7.85 36.81
C ALA A 18 -11.73 8.37 35.75
N GLY A 19 -10.47 8.04 35.98
CA GLY A 19 -9.45 8.10 34.93
C GLY A 19 -9.75 6.99 33.93
N GLY A 20 -10.70 7.24 33.02
CA GLY A 20 -10.96 6.34 31.89
C GLY A 20 -9.65 6.04 31.20
N LEU A 21 -9.32 4.76 31.07
CA LEU A 21 -8.33 4.29 30.13
C LEU A 21 -8.80 4.72 28.73
N VAL A 22 -8.37 5.91 28.29
CA VAL A 22 -8.45 6.30 26.89
C VAL A 22 -7.47 5.37 26.18
N ALA A 23 -7.97 4.22 25.72
CA ALA A 23 -7.23 3.41 24.79
C ALA A 23 -6.87 4.34 23.61
N PRO A 24 -5.61 4.42 23.18
CA PRO A 24 -5.27 5.19 21.99
C PRO A 24 -6.14 4.65 20.86
N ALA A 25 -6.99 5.50 20.30
CA ALA A 25 -7.66 5.20 19.06
C ALA A 25 -6.53 5.01 18.03
N LEU A 26 -6.27 3.77 17.64
CA LEU A 26 -5.37 3.48 16.54
C LEU A 26 -5.96 4.19 15.32
N ALA A 27 -5.26 5.20 14.83
CA ALA A 27 -5.67 5.91 13.62
C ALA A 27 -5.69 4.89 12.47
N ASP A 28 -6.75 4.90 11.68
CA ASP A 28 -6.81 4.09 10.48
C ASP A 28 -5.66 4.49 9.53
N VAL A 29 -4.79 3.56 9.21
CA VAL A 29 -3.66 3.81 8.30
C VAL A 29 -4.17 3.76 6.87
N THR A 30 -3.86 4.78 6.09
CA THR A 30 -4.15 4.79 4.65
C THR A 30 -2.84 4.63 3.88
N LEU A 31 -2.78 3.64 2.98
CA LEU A 31 -1.68 3.43 2.04
C LEU A 31 -2.15 3.78 0.63
N LEU A 32 -1.29 4.44 -0.15
CA LEU A 32 -1.52 4.67 -1.57
C LEU A 32 -0.60 3.74 -2.40
N ASN A 33 -1.20 2.85 -3.20
CA ASN A 33 -0.49 2.04 -4.18
C ASN A 33 -0.64 2.66 -5.57
N ALA A 34 0.47 3.14 -6.13
CA ALA A 34 0.56 3.59 -7.51
C ALA A 34 1.00 2.42 -8.40
N SER A 35 0.13 1.96 -9.30
CA SER A 35 0.43 0.78 -10.11
C SER A 35 0.12 0.97 -11.59
N TYR A 36 0.77 0.15 -12.43
CA TYR A 36 0.41 0.09 -13.83
C TYR A 36 -0.96 -0.58 -14.04
N ASP A 37 -1.62 -0.25 -15.14
CA ASP A 37 -3.06 -0.48 -15.34
C ASP A 37 -3.46 -1.96 -15.29
N VAL A 38 -2.62 -2.85 -15.82
CA VAL A 38 -2.89 -4.30 -15.85
C VAL A 38 -2.95 -4.92 -14.45
N ALA A 39 -2.31 -4.32 -13.46
CA ALA A 39 -2.35 -4.79 -12.07
C ALA A 39 -3.66 -4.46 -11.34
N ARG A 40 -4.59 -3.74 -11.96
CA ARG A 40 -5.87 -3.31 -11.37
C ARG A 40 -6.68 -4.46 -10.80
N ASP A 41 -6.91 -5.50 -11.60
CA ASP A 41 -7.74 -6.64 -11.18
C ASP A 41 -7.02 -7.46 -10.09
N PHE A 42 -5.70 -7.64 -10.20
CA PHE A 42 -4.92 -8.26 -9.14
C PHE A 42 -5.12 -7.56 -7.79
N TYR A 43 -4.98 -6.24 -7.74
CA TYR A 43 -5.11 -5.49 -6.49
C TYR A 43 -6.54 -5.40 -5.98
N LYS A 44 -7.53 -5.47 -6.85
CA LYS A 44 -8.94 -5.56 -6.44
C LYS A 44 -9.19 -6.78 -5.55
N ASP A 45 -8.54 -7.90 -5.86
CA ASP A 45 -8.67 -9.13 -5.08
C ASP A 45 -7.67 -9.19 -3.92
N TYR A 46 -6.44 -8.74 -4.15
CA TYR A 46 -5.36 -8.79 -3.15
C TYR A 46 -5.59 -7.87 -1.94
N ASN A 47 -6.02 -6.62 -2.17
CA ASN A 47 -6.12 -5.63 -1.08
C ASN A 47 -7.08 -6.03 0.04
N PRO A 48 -8.29 -6.58 -0.23
CA PRO A 48 -9.16 -7.08 0.85
C PRO A 48 -8.53 -8.21 1.66
N MET A 49 -7.73 -9.07 1.02
CA MET A 49 -7.00 -10.14 1.70
C MET A 49 -5.90 -9.58 2.58
N PHE A 50 -5.14 -8.63 2.07
CA PHE A 50 -4.08 -7.95 2.81
C PHE A 50 -4.63 -7.21 4.03
N THR A 51 -5.68 -6.38 3.86
CA THR A 51 -6.26 -5.61 4.97
C THR A 51 -6.81 -6.50 6.07
N LYS A 52 -7.47 -7.61 5.72
CA LYS A 52 -7.94 -8.61 6.67
C LYS A 52 -6.78 -9.29 7.40
N HIS A 53 -5.75 -9.67 6.67
CA HIS A 53 -4.54 -10.28 7.25
C HIS A 53 -3.85 -9.33 8.23
N TRP A 54 -3.67 -8.07 7.82
CA TRP A 54 -3.00 -7.06 8.66
C TRP A 54 -3.78 -6.77 9.93
N GLN A 55 -5.10 -6.61 9.82
CA GLN A 55 -5.95 -6.41 10.98
C GLN A 55 -5.86 -7.58 11.97
N ALA A 56 -5.83 -8.82 11.48
CA ALA A 56 -5.68 -10.00 12.34
C ALA A 56 -4.30 -10.08 13.00
N LYS A 57 -3.24 -9.62 12.30
CA LYS A 57 -1.85 -9.69 12.75
C LYS A 57 -1.46 -8.53 13.68
N ALA A 58 -1.84 -7.31 13.33
CA ALA A 58 -1.39 -6.09 13.99
C ALA A 58 -2.50 -5.41 14.83
N GLY A 59 -3.76 -5.82 14.66
CA GLY A 59 -4.90 -5.15 15.30
C GLY A 59 -5.28 -3.81 14.68
N GLU A 60 -4.58 -3.39 13.61
CA GLU A 60 -4.74 -2.11 12.95
C GLU A 60 -5.60 -2.24 11.69
N LYS A 61 -6.45 -1.25 11.45
CA LYS A 61 -7.16 -1.13 10.19
C LYS A 61 -6.30 -0.39 9.19
N VAL A 62 -6.16 -0.95 7.99
CA VAL A 62 -5.47 -0.33 6.87
C VAL A 62 -6.43 -0.18 5.70
N GLU A 63 -6.53 1.03 5.15
CA GLU A 63 -7.17 1.30 3.88
C GLU A 63 -6.09 1.35 2.78
N VAL A 64 -6.28 0.62 1.68
CA VAL A 64 -5.37 0.69 0.52
C VAL A 64 -6.05 1.42 -0.62
N LYS A 65 -5.64 2.66 -0.85
CA LYS A 65 -6.04 3.45 -2.01
C LYS A 65 -5.23 3.07 -3.23
N GLN A 66 -5.83 3.21 -4.40
CA GLN A 66 -5.23 2.81 -5.67
C GLN A 66 -5.15 3.98 -6.65
N SER A 67 -3.99 4.12 -7.30
CA SER A 67 -3.81 4.92 -8.49
C SER A 67 -3.33 4.02 -9.61
N HIS A 68 -4.14 3.85 -10.66
CA HIS A 68 -3.82 2.99 -11.80
C HIS A 68 -3.65 3.81 -13.07
N GLY A 69 -2.68 3.44 -13.90
CA GLY A 69 -2.45 4.09 -15.19
C GLY A 69 -1.30 3.44 -15.96
N GLY A 70 -0.91 4.00 -17.10
CA GLY A 70 0.28 3.55 -17.80
C GLY A 70 1.51 3.64 -16.90
N SER A 71 2.39 2.62 -16.91
CA SER A 71 3.52 2.50 -15.98
C SER A 71 4.36 3.78 -15.91
N SER A 72 4.87 4.25 -17.03
CA SER A 72 5.68 5.48 -17.09
C SER A 72 4.91 6.74 -16.68
N LYS A 73 3.57 6.76 -16.82
CA LYS A 73 2.74 7.87 -16.32
C LYS A 73 2.68 7.86 -14.80
N GLN A 74 2.49 6.69 -14.19
CA GLN A 74 2.50 6.56 -12.73
C GLN A 74 3.87 6.89 -12.13
N VAL A 75 4.95 6.43 -12.77
CA VAL A 75 6.32 6.78 -12.37
C VAL A 75 6.55 8.29 -12.35
N ARG A 76 6.10 8.99 -13.41
CA ARG A 76 6.22 10.45 -13.46
C ARG A 76 5.38 11.12 -12.38
N ALA A 77 4.15 10.66 -12.16
CA ALA A 77 3.30 11.22 -11.10
C ALA A 77 3.96 11.10 -9.72
N VAL A 78 4.58 9.96 -9.41
CA VAL A 78 5.34 9.76 -8.16
C VAL A 78 6.57 10.68 -8.12
N ALA A 79 7.32 10.77 -9.22
CA ALA A 79 8.49 11.66 -9.30
C ALA A 79 8.12 13.13 -9.16
N ASP A 80 6.91 13.52 -9.56
CA ASP A 80 6.37 14.88 -9.51
C ASP A 80 5.62 15.18 -8.19
N GLY A 81 5.61 14.23 -7.24
CA GLY A 81 5.10 14.47 -5.88
C GLY A 81 3.83 13.71 -5.50
N LEU A 82 3.38 12.71 -6.27
CA LEU A 82 2.35 11.79 -5.79
C LEU A 82 2.93 10.98 -4.63
N GLU A 83 2.41 11.19 -3.43
CA GLU A 83 2.85 10.51 -2.21
C GLU A 83 2.34 9.06 -2.19
N ALA A 84 3.02 8.19 -2.93
CA ALA A 84 2.72 6.77 -2.97
C ALA A 84 3.58 6.00 -1.96
N ASP A 85 2.93 5.14 -1.16
CA ASP A 85 3.60 4.25 -0.21
C ASP A 85 4.13 2.99 -0.88
N VAL A 86 3.44 2.56 -1.95
CA VAL A 86 3.79 1.38 -2.73
C VAL A 86 3.75 1.72 -4.22
N VAL A 87 4.75 1.25 -4.96
CA VAL A 87 4.75 1.34 -6.42
C VAL A 87 4.86 -0.05 -7.04
N THR A 88 4.03 -0.31 -8.07
CA THR A 88 4.07 -1.56 -8.83
C THR A 88 4.07 -1.23 -10.32
N MET A 89 5.23 -1.41 -10.94
CA MET A 89 5.46 -1.04 -12.33
C MET A 89 5.66 -2.27 -13.22
N ASN A 90 5.48 -2.12 -14.52
CA ASN A 90 5.62 -3.24 -15.45
C ASN A 90 7.08 -3.54 -15.83
N GLN A 91 7.99 -2.61 -15.56
CA GLN A 91 9.40 -2.73 -15.91
C GLN A 91 10.31 -2.27 -14.76
N ALA A 92 11.44 -2.94 -14.59
CA ALA A 92 12.44 -2.56 -13.60
C ALA A 92 12.96 -1.14 -13.83
N THR A 93 13.16 -0.73 -15.09
CA THR A 93 13.63 0.61 -15.46
C THR A 93 12.74 1.75 -14.96
N ASP A 94 11.43 1.49 -14.77
CA ASP A 94 10.50 2.45 -14.19
C ASP A 94 10.77 2.64 -12.68
N VAL A 95 11.12 1.56 -11.98
CA VAL A 95 11.48 1.60 -10.56
C VAL A 95 12.89 2.17 -10.37
N ASP A 96 13.83 1.83 -11.27
CA ASP A 96 15.19 2.38 -11.29
C ASP A 96 15.16 3.91 -11.43
N TYR A 97 14.28 4.45 -12.26
CA TYR A 97 14.10 5.89 -12.38
C TYR A 97 13.69 6.55 -11.05
N LEU A 98 12.80 5.91 -10.27
CA LEU A 98 12.43 6.41 -8.94
C LEU A 98 13.59 6.27 -7.95
N ALA A 99 14.39 5.21 -8.07
CA ALA A 99 15.58 5.00 -7.26
C ALA A 99 16.66 6.07 -7.55
N ASP A 100 16.83 6.46 -8.80
CA ASP A 100 17.74 7.55 -9.18
C ASP A 100 17.28 8.91 -8.66
N LYS A 101 15.97 9.09 -8.47
CA LYS A 101 15.38 10.27 -7.80
C LYS A 101 15.46 10.20 -6.27
N GLY A 102 15.93 9.11 -5.70
CA GLY A 102 16.00 8.92 -4.24
C GLY A 102 14.66 8.58 -3.57
N LEU A 103 13.62 8.29 -4.36
CA LEU A 103 12.27 7.96 -3.86
C LEU A 103 12.12 6.47 -3.51
N VAL A 104 12.95 5.63 -4.08
CA VAL A 104 13.04 4.20 -3.80
C VAL A 104 14.49 3.86 -3.45
N ALA A 105 14.70 2.91 -2.55
CA ALA A 105 16.06 2.47 -2.22
C ALA A 105 16.73 1.84 -3.44
N LYS A 106 17.99 2.20 -3.74
CA LYS A 106 18.74 1.67 -4.89
C LYS A 106 18.90 0.15 -4.89
N ASP A 107 18.83 -0.46 -3.72
CA ASP A 107 18.91 -1.90 -3.53
C ASP A 107 17.54 -2.59 -3.41
N TYR A 108 16.46 -1.93 -3.85
CA TYR A 108 15.07 -2.42 -3.74
C TYR A 108 14.90 -3.86 -4.21
N ALA A 109 15.56 -4.22 -5.31
CA ALA A 109 15.49 -5.57 -5.87
C ALA A 109 16.02 -6.65 -4.93
N LYS A 110 16.92 -6.31 -3.99
CA LYS A 110 17.47 -7.23 -2.99
C LYS A 110 16.61 -7.34 -1.74
N LYS A 111 15.66 -6.40 -1.53
CA LYS A 111 14.83 -6.34 -0.33
C LYS A 111 13.62 -7.27 -0.39
N PHE A 112 13.26 -7.74 -1.57
CA PHE A 112 12.10 -8.59 -1.80
C PHE A 112 12.49 -9.84 -2.59
N PRO A 113 11.73 -10.94 -2.44
CA PRO A 113 11.91 -12.13 -3.26
C PRO A 113 11.82 -11.84 -4.77
N ASN A 114 12.45 -12.67 -5.58
CA ASN A 114 12.38 -12.62 -7.04
C ASN A 114 12.73 -11.24 -7.63
N ASN A 115 13.74 -10.56 -7.07
CA ASN A 115 14.15 -9.21 -7.48
C ASN A 115 12.99 -8.20 -7.40
N ALA A 116 12.20 -8.24 -6.33
CA ALA A 116 11.02 -7.42 -6.13
C ALA A 116 9.91 -7.62 -7.20
N SER A 117 9.86 -8.80 -7.83
CA SER A 117 8.88 -9.15 -8.86
C SER A 117 7.81 -10.07 -8.24
N PRO A 118 6.62 -9.57 -7.89
CA PRO A 118 5.58 -10.38 -7.25
C PRO A 118 4.96 -11.41 -8.20
N TYR A 119 4.99 -11.15 -9.50
CA TYR A 119 4.53 -12.04 -10.57
C TYR A 119 5.21 -11.69 -11.89
N THR A 120 5.08 -12.59 -12.86
CA THR A 120 5.58 -12.39 -14.22
C THR A 120 4.44 -12.52 -15.23
N SER A 121 4.62 -11.91 -16.40
CA SER A 121 3.70 -12.01 -17.52
C SER A 121 4.49 -12.29 -18.81
N THR A 122 3.79 -12.70 -19.84
CA THR A 122 4.36 -12.95 -21.16
C THR A 122 3.75 -12.02 -22.20
N MET A 123 4.55 -11.63 -23.19
CA MET A 123 4.05 -10.96 -24.38
C MET A 123 3.64 -12.02 -25.43
N VAL A 124 2.51 -11.75 -26.09
CA VAL A 124 1.99 -12.61 -27.16
C VAL A 124 1.64 -11.76 -28.36
N PHE A 125 1.73 -12.37 -29.56
CA PHE A 125 1.26 -11.74 -30.78
C PHE A 125 -0.26 -11.90 -30.90
N ILE A 126 -0.95 -10.80 -31.16
CA ILE A 126 -2.36 -10.83 -31.56
C ILE A 126 -2.39 -10.58 -33.05
N VAL A 127 -2.89 -11.56 -33.79
CA VAL A 127 -2.98 -11.52 -35.25
C VAL A 127 -4.46 -11.66 -35.70
N ARG A 128 -4.75 -11.22 -36.93
CA ARG A 128 -6.06 -11.46 -37.52
C ARG A 128 -6.34 -12.95 -37.66
N LYS A 129 -7.59 -13.35 -37.64
CA LYS A 129 -8.00 -14.75 -37.82
C LYS A 129 -7.34 -15.34 -39.09
N GLY A 130 -6.75 -16.51 -38.90
CA GLY A 130 -6.00 -17.20 -39.97
C GLY A 130 -4.59 -16.71 -40.19
N ASN A 131 -4.11 -15.71 -39.42
CA ASN A 131 -2.75 -15.18 -39.51
C ASN A 131 -2.28 -14.92 -40.97
N PRO A 132 -2.92 -14.02 -41.71
CA PRO A 132 -2.71 -13.85 -43.15
C PRO A 132 -1.28 -13.42 -43.53
N LYS A 133 -0.51 -12.90 -42.57
CA LYS A 133 0.91 -12.54 -42.75
C LYS A 133 1.87 -13.62 -42.26
N ALA A 134 1.35 -14.77 -41.80
CA ALA A 134 2.13 -15.87 -41.29
C ALA A 134 3.16 -15.47 -40.19
N LEU A 135 2.82 -14.48 -39.35
CA LEU A 135 3.70 -14.01 -38.25
C LEU A 135 3.86 -15.11 -37.22
N LYS A 136 5.10 -15.49 -36.91
CA LYS A 136 5.44 -16.52 -35.95
C LYS A 136 6.39 -16.01 -34.86
N ASP A 137 7.22 -15.05 -35.19
CA ASP A 137 8.25 -14.53 -34.30
C ASP A 137 8.47 -13.02 -34.51
N TRP A 138 9.26 -12.41 -33.65
CA TRP A 138 9.62 -10.99 -33.70
C TRP A 138 10.31 -10.60 -35.01
N SER A 139 11.05 -11.51 -35.59
CA SER A 139 11.72 -11.31 -36.89
C SER A 139 10.77 -11.17 -38.08
N ASP A 140 9.48 -11.48 -37.91
CA ASP A 140 8.47 -11.40 -38.97
C ASP A 140 7.73 -10.05 -38.97
N LEU A 141 8.10 -9.10 -38.08
CA LEU A 141 7.47 -7.77 -37.93
C LEU A 141 8.06 -6.70 -38.86
#